data_26946e0f079445b47591956e715ffc68
#
_entry.id   26946e0f079445b47591956e715ffc68
#
_cell.length_a   1.000
_cell.length_b   1.000
_cell.length_c   1.000
_cell.angle_alpha   90.00
_cell.angle_beta   90.00
_cell.angle_gamma   90.00
#
_symmetry.space_group_name_H-M   'P 1'
#
loop_
_entity.id
_entity.type
_entity.pdbx_description
1 polymer ?
#
loop_
_entity_poly.entity_id
_entity_poly.type
_entity_poly.pdbx_seq_one_letter_code
_entity_poly.pdbx_strand_id
1 'polypeptide(L)'
;MVISDGGSHFINKVFEGLLRKLEVKHKVATPYHPQTSGQVEVSNRQMKDILTKVVGVSKRDWSTKLDETLWAYRTAYKTPIGRTPFQMLYGKSCHLPVEVEYKAIWATKLLNLEIKGAQEKRPIDLHELEEIRH
;
A
#
# COMPACT_ATOMS: atom_id res chain seq x y z
N MET A 1 0.72 8.96 -17.05
CA MET A 1 -0.05 8.04 -17.90
C MET A 1 -0.93 7.19 -17.01
N VAL A 2 -2.20 6.98 -17.38
CA VAL A 2 -3.15 6.07 -16.73
C VAL A 2 -3.52 4.99 -17.74
N ILE A 3 -3.60 3.74 -17.28
CA ILE A 3 -4.07 2.60 -18.07
C ILE A 3 -5.33 2.08 -17.37
N SER A 4 -6.45 1.96 -18.09
CA SER A 4 -7.69 1.38 -17.57
C SER A 4 -8.17 0.23 -18.44
N ASP A 5 -9.14 -0.51 -17.95
CA ASP A 5 -9.94 -1.41 -18.78
C ASP A 5 -10.91 -0.64 -19.67
N GLY A 6 -11.68 -1.38 -20.50
CA GLY A 6 -12.70 -0.83 -21.39
C GLY A 6 -14.03 -0.49 -20.72
N GLY A 7 -14.07 -0.35 -19.39
CA GLY A 7 -15.30 -0.03 -18.65
C GLY A 7 -15.85 1.34 -19.00
N SER A 8 -17.17 1.45 -19.13
CA SER A 8 -17.85 2.71 -19.51
C SER A 8 -17.60 3.86 -18.53
N HIS A 9 -17.27 3.56 -17.27
CA HIS A 9 -16.91 4.55 -16.25
C HIS A 9 -15.51 5.16 -16.48
N PHE A 10 -14.64 4.52 -17.26
CA PHE A 10 -13.36 5.09 -17.69
C PHE A 10 -13.39 5.64 -19.13
N ILE A 11 -14.34 5.17 -19.94
CA ILE A 11 -14.53 5.63 -21.33
C ILE A 11 -15.73 6.58 -21.38
N ASN A 12 -15.54 7.79 -20.84
CA ASN A 12 -16.55 8.82 -20.89
C ASN A 12 -15.90 10.21 -21.02
N LYS A 13 -16.69 11.17 -21.54
CA LYS A 13 -16.23 12.55 -21.78
C LYS A 13 -15.78 13.28 -20.50
N VAL A 14 -16.37 12.95 -19.36
CA VAL A 14 -16.04 13.60 -18.07
C VAL A 14 -14.66 13.15 -17.62
N PHE A 15 -14.39 11.85 -17.63
CA PHE A 15 -13.09 11.29 -17.25
C PHE A 15 -12.00 11.74 -18.23
N GLU A 16 -12.28 11.71 -19.53
CA GLU A 16 -11.35 12.20 -20.55
C GLU A 16 -11.04 13.69 -20.39
N GLY A 17 -12.05 14.52 -20.10
CA GLY A 17 -11.88 15.94 -19.83
C GLY A 17 -11.04 16.21 -18.60
N LEU A 18 -11.21 15.42 -17.52
CA LEU A 18 -10.41 15.51 -16.31
C LEU A 18 -8.94 15.17 -16.59
N LEU A 19 -8.68 14.06 -17.26
CA LEU A 19 -7.32 13.63 -17.60
C LEU A 19 -6.60 14.62 -18.52
N ARG A 20 -7.33 15.21 -19.48
CA ARG A 20 -6.80 16.27 -20.36
C ARG A 20 -6.41 17.51 -19.55
N LYS A 21 -7.24 17.93 -18.60
CA LYS A 21 -6.96 19.07 -17.71
C LYS A 21 -5.73 18.84 -16.83
N LEU A 22 -5.47 17.58 -16.46
CA LEU A 22 -4.30 17.17 -15.66
C LEU A 22 -3.09 16.79 -16.53
N GLU A 23 -3.17 16.95 -17.86
CA GLU A 23 -2.13 16.56 -18.81
C GLU A 23 -1.73 15.06 -18.71
N VAL A 24 -2.64 14.21 -18.31
CA VAL A 24 -2.42 12.78 -18.13
C VAL A 24 -2.85 12.00 -19.36
N LYS A 25 -1.94 11.27 -19.95
CA LYS A 25 -2.24 10.37 -21.08
C LYS A 25 -3.03 9.16 -20.58
N HIS A 26 -4.16 8.88 -21.25
CA HIS A 26 -4.99 7.69 -21.00
C HIS A 26 -4.76 6.64 -22.09
N LYS A 27 -4.61 5.39 -21.68
CA LYS A 27 -4.59 4.23 -22.58
C LYS A 27 -5.58 3.19 -22.05
N VAL A 28 -6.33 2.60 -22.96
CA VAL A 28 -7.25 1.51 -22.65
C VAL A 28 -6.54 0.19 -22.89
N ALA A 29 -6.53 -0.70 -21.90
CA ALA A 29 -5.99 -2.04 -22.04
C ALA A 29 -6.90 -2.87 -22.94
N THR A 30 -6.29 -3.68 -23.82
CA THR A 30 -7.05 -4.59 -24.66
C THR A 30 -7.54 -5.78 -23.83
N PRO A 31 -8.78 -6.26 -24.03
CA PRO A 31 -9.34 -7.36 -23.26
C PRO A 31 -8.60 -8.70 -23.44
N TYR A 32 -7.78 -8.79 -24.48
CA TYR A 32 -7.01 -10.00 -24.81
C TYR A 32 -5.67 -10.15 -24.06
N HIS A 33 -5.26 -9.15 -23.29
CA HIS A 33 -4.03 -9.17 -22.51
C HIS A 33 -4.31 -8.89 -21.02
N PRO A 34 -4.88 -9.85 -20.26
CA PRO A 34 -5.20 -9.67 -18.84
C PRO A 34 -3.97 -9.40 -17.97
N GLN A 35 -2.77 -9.73 -18.44
CA GLN A 35 -1.51 -9.43 -17.76
C GLN A 35 -1.29 -7.93 -17.53
N THR A 36 -1.87 -7.07 -18.38
CA THR A 36 -1.75 -5.61 -18.25
C THR A 36 -2.46 -5.07 -17.00
N SER A 37 -3.56 -5.69 -16.58
CA SER A 37 -4.37 -5.29 -15.43
C SER A 37 -4.25 -6.24 -14.22
N GLY A 38 -3.61 -7.40 -14.37
CA GLY A 38 -3.53 -8.41 -13.31
C GLY A 38 -2.99 -7.89 -11.98
N GLN A 39 -1.95 -7.05 -12.02
CA GLN A 39 -1.39 -6.43 -10.80
C GLN A 39 -2.36 -5.43 -10.16
N VAL A 40 -3.13 -4.71 -10.96
CA VAL A 40 -4.16 -3.79 -10.47
C VAL A 40 -5.29 -4.56 -9.79
N GLU A 41 -5.73 -5.67 -10.38
CA GLU A 41 -6.76 -6.53 -9.81
C GLU A 41 -6.35 -7.11 -8.47
N VAL A 42 -5.12 -7.63 -8.36
CA VAL A 42 -4.54 -8.12 -7.09
C VAL A 42 -4.49 -7.02 -6.04
N SER A 43 -4.02 -5.83 -6.42
CA SER A 43 -3.93 -4.67 -5.52
C SER A 43 -5.30 -4.22 -5.05
N ASN A 44 -6.27 -4.13 -5.96
CA ASN A 44 -7.65 -3.76 -5.65
C ASN A 44 -8.31 -4.78 -4.72
N ARG A 45 -8.06 -6.08 -4.92
CA ARG A 45 -8.54 -7.14 -4.04
C ARG A 45 -7.98 -6.96 -2.63
N GLN A 46 -6.66 -6.75 -2.49
CA GLN A 46 -6.03 -6.53 -1.18
C GLN A 46 -6.58 -5.27 -0.48
N MET A 47 -6.75 -4.17 -1.21
CA MET A 47 -7.35 -2.95 -0.65
C MET A 47 -8.79 -3.17 -0.20
N LYS A 48 -9.58 -3.91 -0.99
CA LYS A 48 -10.96 -4.27 -0.64
C LYS A 48 -11.02 -5.14 0.62
N ASP A 49 -10.09 -6.09 0.77
CA ASP A 49 -10.01 -6.96 1.94
C ASP A 49 -9.64 -6.16 3.20
N ILE A 50 -8.71 -5.21 3.11
CA ILE A 50 -8.37 -4.30 4.21
C ILE A 50 -9.59 -3.43 4.56
N LEU A 51 -10.19 -2.80 3.55
CA LEU A 51 -11.35 -1.93 3.74
C LEU A 51 -12.51 -2.66 4.42
N THR A 52 -12.77 -3.90 4.02
CA THR A 52 -13.83 -4.73 4.61
C THR A 52 -13.61 -5.00 6.11
N LYS A 53 -12.35 -5.03 6.55
CA LYS A 53 -11.99 -5.23 7.97
C LYS A 53 -12.08 -3.95 8.81
N VAL A 54 -11.90 -2.79 8.17
CA VAL A 54 -11.82 -1.48 8.85
C VAL A 54 -13.19 -0.79 8.92
N VAL A 55 -14.07 -1.04 7.93
CA VAL A 55 -15.41 -0.44 7.92
C VAL A 55 -16.33 -1.06 8.98
N GLY A 56 -17.24 -0.25 9.51
CA GLY A 56 -18.26 -0.68 10.44
C GLY A 56 -19.27 -1.69 9.83
N VAL A 57 -20.11 -2.23 10.67
CA VAL A 57 -21.12 -3.26 10.30
C VAL A 57 -22.03 -2.78 9.15
N SER A 58 -22.38 -1.50 9.16
CA SER A 58 -23.25 -0.90 8.12
C SER A 58 -22.56 -0.71 6.77
N LYS A 59 -21.24 -0.80 6.71
CA LYS A 59 -20.39 -0.57 5.52
C LYS A 59 -20.64 0.77 4.79
N ARG A 60 -21.29 1.73 5.44
CA ARG A 60 -21.61 3.04 4.84
C ARG A 60 -20.47 4.05 4.97
N ASP A 61 -19.53 3.80 5.87
CA ASP A 61 -18.39 4.65 6.22
C ASP A 61 -17.12 4.34 5.40
N TRP A 62 -17.23 3.53 4.35
CA TRP A 62 -16.08 3.09 3.56
C TRP A 62 -15.26 4.23 2.97
N SER A 63 -15.92 5.31 2.55
CA SER A 63 -15.24 6.45 1.93
C SER A 63 -14.32 7.19 2.91
N THR A 64 -14.73 7.33 4.17
CA THR A 64 -13.93 7.96 5.24
C THR A 64 -12.75 7.09 5.66
N LYS A 65 -12.86 5.76 5.44
CA LYS A 65 -11.83 4.77 5.77
C LYS A 65 -10.85 4.48 4.62
N LEU A 66 -11.06 5.10 3.47
CA LEU A 66 -10.24 4.82 2.29
C LEU A 66 -8.79 5.25 2.46
N ASP A 67 -8.52 6.41 3.05
CA ASP A 67 -7.17 6.90 3.28
C ASP A 67 -6.40 6.02 4.26
N GLU A 68 -7.05 5.58 5.34
CA GLU A 68 -6.48 4.63 6.31
C GLU A 68 -6.15 3.29 5.62
N THR A 69 -7.04 2.82 4.74
CA THR A 69 -6.86 1.59 3.96
C THR A 69 -5.67 1.69 3.00
N LEU A 70 -5.57 2.80 2.28
CA LEU A 70 -4.45 3.06 1.37
C LEU A 70 -3.12 3.17 2.13
N TRP A 71 -3.15 3.79 3.30
CA TRP A 71 -1.99 3.88 4.18
C TRP A 71 -1.55 2.48 4.64
N ALA A 72 -2.47 1.69 5.15
CA ALA A 72 -2.21 0.30 5.57
C ALA A 72 -1.65 -0.54 4.40
N TYR A 73 -2.21 -0.40 3.20
CA TYR A 73 -1.72 -1.10 2.02
C TYR A 73 -0.28 -0.73 1.66
N ARG A 74 0.06 0.58 1.71
CA ARG A 74 1.39 1.10 1.35
C ARG A 74 2.46 0.74 2.36
N THR A 75 2.09 0.62 3.63
CA THR A 75 3.01 0.37 4.74
C THR A 75 3.11 -1.09 5.15
N ALA A 76 2.22 -1.95 4.63
CA ALA A 76 2.28 -3.39 4.88
C ALA A 76 3.43 -4.05 4.10
N TYR A 77 4.16 -4.92 4.78
CA TYR A 77 5.20 -5.74 4.18
C TYR A 77 4.63 -6.67 3.12
N LYS A 78 5.29 -6.76 1.97
CA LYS A 78 4.91 -7.62 0.85
C LYS A 78 5.96 -8.70 0.65
N THR A 79 5.65 -9.91 1.05
CA THR A 79 6.56 -11.07 0.94
C THR A 79 7.20 -11.23 -0.45
N PRO A 80 6.45 -11.09 -1.58
CA PRO A 80 7.04 -11.27 -2.91
C PRO A 80 8.12 -10.27 -3.28
N ILE A 81 8.09 -9.08 -2.67
CA ILE A 81 9.06 -8.01 -2.96
C ILE A 81 10.04 -7.76 -1.79
N GLY A 82 9.90 -8.48 -0.69
CA GLY A 82 10.75 -8.36 0.48
C GLY A 82 10.70 -7.00 1.20
N ARG A 83 9.73 -6.14 0.88
CA ARG A 83 9.65 -4.75 1.38
C ARG A 83 8.22 -4.25 1.40
N THR A 84 8.04 -3.05 1.98
CA THR A 84 6.78 -2.33 1.85
C THR A 84 6.76 -1.52 0.54
N PRO A 85 5.58 -1.27 -0.06
CA PRO A 85 5.48 -0.35 -1.20
C PRO A 85 6.00 1.05 -0.89
N PHE A 86 5.86 1.50 0.36
CA PHE A 86 6.40 2.79 0.82
C PHE A 86 7.93 2.83 0.74
N GLN A 87 8.61 1.78 1.23
CA GLN A 87 10.07 1.68 1.16
C GLN A 87 10.58 1.65 -0.28
N MET A 88 9.88 0.94 -1.17
CA MET A 88 10.26 0.91 -2.59
C MET A 88 10.18 2.28 -3.25
N LEU A 89 9.15 3.08 -2.90
CA LEU A 89 8.94 4.38 -3.53
C LEU A 89 9.85 5.46 -2.96
N TYR A 90 10.05 5.48 -1.64
CA TYR A 90 10.73 6.55 -0.94
C TYR A 90 12.14 6.19 -0.42
N GLY A 91 12.57 4.93 -0.58
CA GLY A 91 13.88 4.44 -0.12
C GLY A 91 14.08 4.47 1.40
N LYS A 92 13.01 4.67 2.18
CA LYS A 92 13.05 4.77 3.64
C LYS A 92 11.85 4.10 4.29
N SER A 93 11.99 3.70 5.54
CA SER A 93 10.88 3.17 6.34
C SER A 93 9.83 4.25 6.59
N CYS A 94 8.58 3.82 6.67
CA CYS A 94 7.48 4.69 7.03
C CYS A 94 7.55 5.00 8.53
N HIS A 95 7.40 6.28 8.89
CA HIS A 95 7.14 6.66 10.26
C HIS A 95 5.68 6.39 10.60
N LEU A 96 5.45 5.53 11.57
CA LEU A 96 4.13 5.35 12.14
C LEU A 96 3.77 6.56 13.01
N PRO A 97 2.50 6.92 13.15
CA PRO A 97 2.07 7.86 14.17
C PRO A 97 2.64 7.45 15.53
N VAL A 98 3.20 8.41 16.27
CA VAL A 98 3.92 8.16 17.54
C VAL A 98 3.12 7.26 18.50
N GLU A 99 1.81 7.48 18.59
CA GLU A 99 0.92 6.65 19.43
C GLU A 99 0.88 5.18 19.01
N VAL A 100 0.89 4.90 17.70
CA VAL A 100 0.87 3.53 17.17
C VAL A 100 2.24 2.88 17.37
N GLU A 101 3.31 3.64 17.21
CA GLU A 101 4.69 3.19 17.46
C GLU A 101 4.87 2.82 18.94
N TYR A 102 4.44 3.67 19.87
CA TYR A 102 4.49 3.36 21.30
C TYR A 102 3.65 2.14 21.68
N LYS A 103 2.44 2.01 21.14
CA LYS A 103 1.59 0.83 21.37
C LYS A 103 2.23 -0.45 20.82
N ALA A 104 2.85 -0.38 19.64
CA ALA A 104 3.56 -1.51 19.05
C ALA A 104 4.79 -1.90 19.87
N ILE A 105 5.59 -0.93 20.31
CA ILE A 105 6.76 -1.15 21.17
C ILE A 105 6.32 -1.76 22.50
N TRP A 106 5.23 -1.26 23.09
CA TRP A 106 4.68 -1.78 24.34
C TRP A 106 4.20 -3.22 24.19
N ALA A 107 3.43 -3.52 23.13
CA ALA A 107 2.97 -4.86 22.82
C ALA A 107 4.15 -5.82 22.59
N THR A 108 5.19 -5.38 21.88
CA THR A 108 6.39 -6.17 21.64
C THR A 108 7.16 -6.41 22.95
N LYS A 109 7.25 -5.43 23.86
CA LYS A 109 7.87 -5.59 25.17
C LYS A 109 7.09 -6.53 26.08
N LEU A 110 5.75 -6.53 26.00
CA LEU A 110 4.91 -7.44 26.77
C LEU A 110 4.98 -8.88 26.26
N LEU A 111 5.08 -9.07 24.94
CA LEU A 111 5.12 -10.38 24.31
C LEU A 111 6.51 -10.99 24.24
N ASN A 112 7.56 -10.16 24.17
CA ASN A 112 8.96 -10.57 24.11
C ASN A 112 9.67 -10.22 25.41
N LEU A 113 9.63 -11.11 26.40
CA LEU A 113 10.50 -11.04 27.58
C LEU A 113 11.97 -11.31 27.25
N GLU A 114 12.31 -11.77 26.04
CA GLU A 114 13.69 -11.98 25.57
C GLU A 114 14.17 -10.84 24.66
N ILE A 115 14.41 -9.68 25.25
CA ILE A 115 14.84 -8.46 24.53
C ILE A 115 16.30 -8.56 24.01
N LYS A 116 17.14 -9.42 24.59
CA LYS A 116 18.57 -9.50 24.24
C LYS A 116 18.82 -9.97 22.81
N GLY A 117 18.11 -10.98 22.32
CA GLY A 117 18.28 -11.49 20.96
C GLY A 117 17.76 -10.57 19.85
N ALA A 118 16.77 -9.71 20.13
CA ALA A 118 16.23 -8.76 19.18
C ALA A 118 17.08 -7.47 19.08
N GLN A 119 17.82 -7.11 20.13
CA GLN A 119 18.74 -5.97 20.12
C GLN A 119 20.00 -6.24 19.31
N GLU A 120 20.46 -7.49 19.24
CA GLU A 120 21.64 -7.88 18.45
C GLU A 120 21.36 -7.95 16.95
N LYS A 121 20.11 -8.23 16.53
CA LYS A 121 19.73 -8.27 15.11
C LYS A 121 19.44 -6.90 14.51
N ARG A 122 18.97 -5.94 15.30
CA ARG A 122 18.63 -4.58 14.82
C ARG A 122 19.76 -3.84 14.10
N PRO A 123 21.02 -3.86 14.59
CA PRO A 123 22.12 -3.21 13.87
C PRO A 123 22.43 -3.86 12.53
N ILE A 124 22.25 -5.18 12.42
CA ILE A 124 22.49 -5.94 11.19
C ILE A 124 21.45 -5.59 10.14
N ASP A 125 20.16 -5.56 10.52
CA ASP A 125 19.06 -5.18 9.63
C ASP A 125 19.18 -3.71 9.16
N LEU A 126 19.69 -2.80 10.00
CA LEU A 126 19.96 -1.41 9.64
C LEU A 126 21.15 -1.30 8.68
N HIS A 127 22.17 -2.12 8.84
CA HIS A 127 23.34 -2.13 7.96
C HIS A 127 23.02 -2.70 6.58
N GLU A 128 22.24 -3.79 6.51
CA GLU A 128 21.73 -4.34 5.26
C GLU A 128 20.84 -3.34 4.50
N LEU A 129 20.04 -2.53 5.22
CA LEU A 129 19.20 -1.49 4.61
C LEU A 129 20.03 -0.31 4.07
N GLU A 130 21.18 -0.01 4.68
CA GLU A 130 22.12 1.01 4.19
C GLU A 130 22.89 0.53 2.95
N GLU A 131 23.32 -0.73 2.92
CA GLU A 131 23.99 -1.33 1.76
C GLU A 131 23.09 -1.40 0.51
N ILE A 132 21.78 -1.60 0.69
CA ILE A 132 20.81 -1.62 -0.40
C ILE A 132 20.52 -0.21 -0.96
N ARG A 133 20.90 0.83 -0.22
CA ARG A 133 20.69 2.25 -0.58
C ARG A 133 21.78 2.81 -1.52
N HIS A 134 22.91 2.12 -1.64
CA HIS A 134 24.02 2.43 -2.58
C HIS A 134 23.98 1.53 -3.80
#